data_ea06c1e5c4653d5313991bd4c8844d76
#
_entry.id   ea06c1e5c4653d5313991bd4c8844d76
#
_cell.length_a   1.000
_cell.length_b   1.000
_cell.length_c   1.000
_cell.angle_alpha   90.00
_cell.angle_beta   90.00
_cell.angle_gamma   90.00
#
_symmetry.space_group_name_H-M   'P 1'
#
loop_
_entity.id
_entity.type
_entity.pdbx_description
1 polymer ?
#
loop_
_entity_poly.entity_id
_entity_poly.type
_entity_poly.pdbx_seq_one_letter_code
_entity_poly.pdbx_strand_id
1 'polypeptide(L)'
;MMQVRNEKGFTLVEVLVSAAILGVGVMGMAAMQGMAFTKNVDANDLTIVTNIASDMMERIQANRQYAWGYHNLQALGPGNCAALPAPPPVDITQPVPTNASRVIQGDCTQWLNLVQASRLTNVQGLVQVTNGVPANPSLGARQLVVEVQWNDRGAGQRLRTVRLQTTLVAE
;
A
#
# COMPACT_ATOMS: atom_id res chain seq x y z
N MET A 1 -0.20 -64.14 -44.36
CA MET A 1 -0.88 -64.29 -43.09
C MET A 1 -0.97 -62.97 -42.40
N MET A 2 -2.17 -62.37 -42.35
CA MET A 2 -2.42 -61.13 -41.60
C MET A 2 -2.71 -61.50 -40.17
N GLN A 3 -1.88 -61.02 -39.23
CA GLN A 3 -2.16 -61.19 -37.80
C GLN A 3 -3.24 -60.19 -37.39
N VAL A 4 -4.40 -60.68 -37.04
CA VAL A 4 -5.49 -59.87 -36.47
C VAL A 4 -5.06 -59.45 -35.08
N ARG A 5 -4.71 -58.18 -34.89
CA ARG A 5 -4.49 -57.62 -33.56
C ARG A 5 -5.80 -57.58 -32.80
N ASN A 6 -5.84 -58.27 -31.69
CA ASN A 6 -6.99 -58.32 -30.78
C ASN A 6 -7.09 -56.95 -30.06
N GLU A 7 -7.86 -56.02 -30.61
CA GLU A 7 -8.10 -54.71 -29.99
C GLU A 7 -9.12 -54.87 -28.87
N LYS A 8 -8.66 -54.74 -27.63
CA LYS A 8 -9.51 -54.70 -26.47
C LYS A 8 -10.16 -53.31 -26.38
N GLY A 9 -11.48 -53.25 -26.55
CA GLY A 9 -12.27 -52.04 -26.37
C GLY A 9 -12.34 -51.60 -24.91
N PHE A 10 -12.45 -50.28 -24.65
CA PHE A 10 -12.69 -49.74 -23.31
C PHE A 10 -14.05 -50.21 -22.77
N THR A 11 -14.09 -50.54 -21.48
CA THR A 11 -15.33 -50.84 -20.79
C THR A 11 -16.07 -49.56 -20.40
N LEU A 12 -17.38 -49.58 -20.36
CA LEU A 12 -18.20 -48.43 -19.95
C LEU A 12 -17.85 -47.95 -18.54
N VAL A 13 -17.50 -48.90 -17.65
CA VAL A 13 -17.06 -48.60 -16.27
C VAL A 13 -15.75 -47.81 -16.24
N GLU A 14 -14.80 -48.13 -17.11
CA GLU A 14 -13.51 -47.45 -17.20
C GLU A 14 -13.67 -45.99 -17.62
N VAL A 15 -14.57 -45.72 -18.57
CA VAL A 15 -14.93 -44.38 -19.00
C VAL A 15 -15.61 -43.59 -17.86
N LEU A 16 -16.54 -44.22 -17.11
CA LEU A 16 -17.20 -43.56 -16.00
C LEU A 16 -16.25 -43.22 -14.86
N VAL A 17 -15.35 -44.14 -14.50
CA VAL A 17 -14.34 -43.89 -13.46
C VAL A 17 -13.38 -42.78 -13.89
N SER A 18 -12.92 -42.81 -15.13
CA SER A 18 -12.04 -41.78 -15.68
C SER A 18 -12.71 -40.40 -15.67
N ALA A 19 -13.98 -40.32 -16.06
CA ALA A 19 -14.76 -39.08 -16.03
C ALA A 19 -14.96 -38.54 -14.58
N ALA A 20 -15.20 -39.45 -13.61
CA ALA A 20 -15.33 -39.09 -12.21
C ALA A 20 -14.01 -38.48 -11.65
N ILE A 21 -12.89 -39.13 -11.92
CA ILE A 21 -11.58 -38.65 -11.48
C ILE A 21 -11.26 -37.27 -12.13
N LEU A 22 -11.52 -37.14 -13.42
CA LEU A 22 -11.34 -35.87 -14.15
C LEU A 22 -12.23 -34.76 -13.55
N GLY A 23 -13.48 -35.06 -13.22
CA GLY A 23 -14.41 -34.11 -12.60
C GLY A 23 -13.92 -33.58 -11.25
N VAL A 24 -13.44 -34.49 -10.38
CA VAL A 24 -12.82 -34.07 -9.09
C VAL A 24 -11.59 -33.23 -9.31
N GLY A 25 -10.73 -33.56 -10.29
CA GLY A 25 -9.55 -32.79 -10.63
C GLY A 25 -9.88 -31.35 -11.09
N VAL A 26 -10.89 -31.22 -11.97
CA VAL A 26 -11.34 -29.89 -12.45
C VAL A 26 -11.94 -29.05 -11.31
N MET A 27 -12.73 -29.66 -10.42
CA MET A 27 -13.24 -28.94 -9.23
C MET A 27 -12.12 -28.43 -8.32
N GLY A 28 -11.08 -29.25 -8.11
CA GLY A 28 -9.89 -28.83 -7.34
C GLY A 28 -9.17 -27.63 -7.96
N MET A 29 -8.98 -27.63 -9.28
CA MET A 29 -8.40 -26.50 -10.00
C MET A 29 -9.28 -25.24 -9.90
N ALA A 30 -10.60 -25.37 -10.02
CA ALA A 30 -11.51 -24.22 -9.90
C ALA A 30 -11.43 -23.57 -8.51
N ALA A 31 -11.34 -24.37 -7.45
CA ALA A 31 -11.17 -23.86 -6.09
C ALA A 31 -9.84 -23.11 -5.91
N MET A 32 -8.73 -23.62 -6.47
CA MET A 32 -7.42 -22.94 -6.44
C MET A 32 -7.45 -21.62 -7.20
N GLN A 33 -8.11 -21.55 -8.34
CA GLN A 33 -8.24 -20.32 -9.12
C GLN A 33 -8.95 -19.22 -8.31
N GLY A 34 -10.02 -19.54 -7.60
CA GLY A 34 -10.72 -18.60 -6.75
C GLY A 34 -9.82 -17.99 -5.67
N MET A 35 -9.00 -18.79 -5.01
CA MET A 35 -8.03 -18.31 -4.03
C MET A 35 -6.93 -17.45 -4.69
N ALA A 36 -6.45 -17.85 -5.86
CA ALA A 36 -5.43 -17.10 -6.58
C ALA A 36 -5.92 -15.69 -6.99
N PHE A 37 -7.15 -15.56 -7.45
CA PHE A 37 -7.73 -14.25 -7.76
C PHE A 37 -7.80 -13.34 -6.54
N THR A 38 -8.24 -13.83 -5.39
CA THR A 38 -8.29 -13.04 -4.16
C THR A 38 -6.89 -12.54 -3.77
N LYS A 39 -5.89 -13.42 -3.81
CA LYS A 39 -4.51 -13.06 -3.49
C LYS A 39 -3.91 -12.05 -4.47
N ASN A 40 -4.25 -12.15 -5.76
CA ASN A 40 -3.81 -11.17 -6.75
C ASN A 40 -4.41 -9.78 -6.50
N VAL A 41 -5.67 -9.69 -6.09
CA VAL A 41 -6.31 -8.42 -5.71
C VAL A 41 -5.61 -7.82 -4.49
N ASP A 42 -5.36 -8.61 -3.44
CA ASP A 42 -4.65 -8.16 -2.24
C ASP A 42 -3.23 -7.65 -2.56
N ALA A 43 -2.51 -8.36 -3.43
CA ALA A 43 -1.17 -7.98 -3.87
C ALA A 43 -1.17 -6.66 -4.69
N ASN A 44 -2.16 -6.48 -5.54
CA ASN A 44 -2.35 -5.24 -6.29
C ASN A 44 -2.65 -4.06 -5.36
N ASP A 45 -3.56 -4.22 -4.42
CA ASP A 45 -3.91 -3.19 -3.44
C ASP A 45 -2.67 -2.80 -2.60
N LEU A 46 -1.87 -3.78 -2.17
CA LEU A 46 -0.61 -3.54 -1.47
C LEU A 46 0.39 -2.74 -2.33
N THR A 47 0.50 -3.07 -3.61
CA THR A 47 1.39 -2.34 -4.53
C THR A 47 0.96 -0.89 -4.70
N ILE A 48 -0.33 -0.64 -4.89
CA ILE A 48 -0.90 0.71 -5.00
C ILE A 48 -0.58 1.52 -3.74
N VAL A 49 -0.83 0.97 -2.56
CA VAL A 49 -0.60 1.66 -1.29
C VAL A 49 0.88 1.92 -1.04
N THR A 50 1.74 0.96 -1.39
CA THR A 50 3.19 1.15 -1.26
C THR A 50 3.68 2.27 -2.17
N ASN A 51 3.18 2.36 -3.39
CA ASN A 51 3.52 3.44 -4.31
C ASN A 51 3.04 4.80 -3.80
N ILE A 52 1.83 4.89 -3.26
CA ILE A 52 1.29 6.11 -2.64
C ILE A 52 2.15 6.56 -1.45
N ALA A 53 2.55 5.62 -0.60
CA ALA A 53 3.41 5.92 0.55
C ALA A 53 4.82 6.35 0.11
N SER A 54 5.39 5.70 -0.91
CA SER A 54 6.70 6.04 -1.48
C SER A 54 6.69 7.42 -2.13
N ASP A 55 5.66 7.75 -2.90
CA ASP A 55 5.54 9.08 -3.54
C ASP A 55 5.59 10.20 -2.49
N MET A 56 4.86 10.06 -1.39
CA MET A 56 4.89 11.04 -0.31
C MET A 56 6.26 11.09 0.39
N MET A 57 6.87 9.92 0.61
CA MET A 57 8.21 9.83 1.19
C MET A 57 9.23 10.59 0.33
N GLU A 58 9.20 10.41 -0.99
CA GLU A 58 10.11 11.06 -1.94
C GLU A 58 9.91 12.58 -1.96
N ARG A 59 8.66 13.06 -1.94
CA ARG A 59 8.33 14.49 -1.87
C ARG A 59 8.92 15.14 -0.61
N ILE A 60 8.77 14.48 0.53
CA ILE A 60 9.31 14.99 1.80
C ILE A 60 10.83 14.97 1.77
N GLN A 61 11.45 13.95 1.18
CA GLN A 61 12.91 13.88 1.02
C GLN A 61 13.43 15.00 0.10
N ALA A 62 12.72 15.31 -0.97
CA ALA A 62 13.05 16.44 -1.85
C ALA A 62 12.95 17.78 -1.13
N ASN A 63 12.05 17.87 -0.14
CA ASN A 63 11.82 19.04 0.71
C ASN A 63 12.38 18.89 2.13
N ARG A 64 13.43 18.07 2.31
CA ARG A 64 13.97 17.66 3.62
C ARG A 64 14.26 18.81 4.57
N GLN A 65 14.64 19.97 4.04
CA GLN A 65 14.89 21.17 4.82
C GLN A 65 13.65 21.62 5.62
N TYR A 66 12.46 21.40 5.08
CA TYR A 66 11.17 21.74 5.68
C TYR A 66 10.33 20.50 6.04
N ALA A 67 10.97 19.34 6.20
CA ALA A 67 10.27 18.06 6.47
C ALA A 67 9.34 18.14 7.68
N TRP A 68 9.67 18.93 8.68
CA TRP A 68 8.84 19.16 9.85
C TRP A 68 7.46 19.80 9.53
N GLY A 69 7.36 20.54 8.43
CA GLY A 69 6.09 21.11 7.98
C GLY A 69 5.08 20.05 7.48
N TYR A 70 5.53 18.81 7.24
CA TYR A 70 4.67 17.69 6.89
C TYR A 70 4.17 16.91 8.12
N HIS A 71 4.58 17.27 9.34
CA HIS A 71 4.16 16.56 10.54
C HIS A 71 2.64 16.64 10.75
N ASN A 72 2.03 15.51 11.08
CA ASN A 72 0.58 15.33 11.22
C ASN A 72 -0.24 15.64 9.96
N LEU A 73 0.41 15.65 8.79
CA LEU A 73 -0.30 15.76 7.54
C LEU A 73 -1.13 14.50 7.32
N GLN A 74 -2.42 14.68 7.05
CA GLN A 74 -3.38 13.60 6.92
C GLN A 74 -4.13 13.68 5.60
N ALA A 75 -4.27 12.56 4.93
CA ALA A 75 -5.10 12.40 3.74
C ALA A 75 -6.36 11.60 4.11
N LEU A 76 -7.30 12.23 4.80
CA LEU A 76 -8.55 11.63 5.29
C LEU A 76 -9.79 12.05 4.48
N GLY A 77 -9.63 12.94 3.52
CA GLY A 77 -10.74 13.48 2.73
C GLY A 77 -10.52 14.92 2.29
N PRO A 78 -11.49 15.50 1.56
CA PRO A 78 -11.38 16.88 1.07
C PRO A 78 -11.22 17.87 2.22
N GLY A 79 -10.20 18.72 2.17
CA GLY A 79 -9.99 19.78 3.13
C GLY A 79 -8.86 19.58 4.15
N ASN A 80 -8.35 18.37 4.33
CA ASN A 80 -7.24 18.14 5.27
C ASN A 80 -5.91 18.80 4.85
N CYS A 81 -5.80 19.13 3.57
CA CYS A 81 -4.64 19.86 3.06
C CYS A 81 -4.81 21.39 3.10
N ALA A 82 -5.95 21.90 3.51
CA ALA A 82 -6.23 23.35 3.54
C ALA A 82 -5.52 24.06 4.72
N ALA A 83 -5.34 23.35 5.83
CA ALA A 83 -4.62 23.85 6.99
C ALA A 83 -3.25 23.18 7.08
N LEU A 84 -2.20 23.93 7.22
CA LEU A 84 -0.90 23.35 7.56
C LEU A 84 -1.00 22.72 8.95
N PRO A 85 -0.47 21.50 9.12
CA PRO A 85 -0.43 20.89 10.43
C PRO A 85 0.35 21.76 11.40
N ALA A 86 -0.09 21.78 12.66
CA ALA A 86 0.67 22.46 13.70
C ALA A 86 2.10 21.90 13.75
N PRO A 87 3.10 22.73 13.97
CA PRO A 87 4.47 22.26 14.12
C PRO A 87 4.55 21.23 15.24
N PRO A 88 5.38 20.19 15.10
CA PRO A 88 5.55 19.21 16.17
C PRO A 88 6.01 19.91 17.46
N PRO A 89 5.69 19.37 18.64
CA PRO A 89 5.99 19.99 19.94
C PRO A 89 7.49 20.03 20.30
N VAL A 90 8.34 20.04 19.32
CA VAL A 90 9.79 20.01 19.51
C VAL A 90 10.38 21.26 18.87
N ASP A 91 10.93 22.10 19.69
CA ASP A 91 11.90 23.19 19.50
C ASP A 91 12.21 23.62 18.04
N ILE A 92 11.17 23.81 17.24
CA ILE A 92 11.27 24.38 15.92
C ILE A 92 10.90 25.84 16.05
N THR A 93 11.91 26.62 16.38
CA THR A 93 11.78 28.04 16.60
C THR A 93 11.58 28.85 15.32
N GLN A 94 11.54 28.20 14.15
CA GLN A 94 11.42 28.90 12.88
C GLN A 94 10.09 28.58 12.18
N PRO A 95 9.31 29.59 11.82
CA PRO A 95 8.11 29.40 11.03
C PRO A 95 8.47 28.87 9.63
N VAL A 96 7.60 28.01 9.08
CA VAL A 96 7.74 27.58 7.68
C VAL A 96 7.62 28.79 6.77
N PRO A 97 8.60 29.05 5.89
CA PRO A 97 8.49 30.14 4.92
C PRO A 97 7.24 29.95 4.03
N THR A 98 6.64 31.04 3.58
CA THR A 98 5.41 31.01 2.77
C THR A 98 5.54 30.18 1.49
N ASN A 99 6.73 30.22 0.85
CA ASN A 99 7.01 29.41 -0.33
C ASN A 99 7.03 27.91 -0.02
N ALA A 100 7.67 27.50 1.08
CA ALA A 100 7.70 26.10 1.52
C ALA A 100 6.29 25.64 1.94
N SER A 101 5.51 26.48 2.61
CA SER A 101 4.12 26.19 2.95
C SER A 101 3.26 25.90 1.72
N ARG A 102 3.44 26.64 0.62
CA ARG A 102 2.74 26.38 -0.64
C ARG A 102 3.14 25.04 -1.26
N VAL A 103 4.43 24.69 -1.20
CA VAL A 103 4.90 23.39 -1.69
C VAL A 103 4.28 22.26 -0.88
N ILE A 104 4.34 22.32 0.45
CA ILE A 104 3.77 21.33 1.36
C ILE A 104 2.26 21.16 1.10
N GLN A 105 1.54 22.27 0.90
CA GLN A 105 0.11 22.23 0.59
C GLN A 105 -0.16 21.60 -0.79
N GLY A 106 0.68 21.90 -1.79
CA GLY A 106 0.61 21.28 -3.12
C GLY A 106 0.87 19.79 -3.07
N ASP A 107 1.90 19.36 -2.35
CA ASP A 107 2.23 17.95 -2.16
C ASP A 107 1.11 17.20 -1.44
N CYS A 108 0.54 17.80 -0.39
CA CYS A 108 -0.60 17.23 0.31
C CYS A 108 -1.80 17.05 -0.62
N THR A 109 -2.13 18.06 -1.41
CA THR A 109 -3.26 18.02 -2.35
C THR A 109 -3.08 16.93 -3.40
N GLN A 110 -1.87 16.80 -3.95
CA GLN A 110 -1.56 15.76 -4.93
C GLN A 110 -1.61 14.38 -4.29
N TRP A 111 -1.07 14.21 -3.09
CA TRP A 111 -1.12 12.97 -2.36
C TRP A 111 -2.56 12.56 -2.03
N LEU A 112 -3.39 13.50 -1.57
CA LEU A 112 -4.81 13.27 -1.34
C LEU A 112 -5.53 12.79 -2.61
N ASN A 113 -5.21 13.38 -3.77
CA ASN A 113 -5.76 12.95 -5.05
C ASN A 113 -5.34 11.51 -5.39
N LEU A 114 -4.08 11.12 -5.13
CA LEU A 114 -3.61 9.75 -5.32
C LEU A 114 -4.34 8.76 -4.40
N VAL A 115 -4.49 9.12 -3.12
CA VAL A 115 -5.24 8.35 -2.13
C VAL A 115 -6.68 8.13 -2.59
N GLN A 116 -7.36 9.17 -3.05
CA GLN A 116 -8.75 9.09 -3.55
C GLN A 116 -8.85 8.31 -4.86
N ALA A 117 -7.90 8.50 -5.78
CA ALA A 117 -7.87 7.79 -7.06
C ALA A 117 -7.60 6.28 -6.92
N SER A 118 -7.06 5.83 -5.80
CA SER A 118 -6.74 4.43 -5.53
C SER A 118 -7.96 3.51 -5.51
N ARG A 119 -9.16 4.07 -5.28
CA ARG A 119 -10.43 3.33 -5.13
C ARG A 119 -10.42 2.26 -4.04
N LEU A 120 -9.51 2.39 -3.08
CA LEU A 120 -9.47 1.52 -1.92
C LEU A 120 -10.52 1.94 -0.89
N THR A 121 -10.99 0.99 -0.11
CA THR A 121 -12.03 1.24 0.91
C THR A 121 -11.39 1.85 2.15
N ASN A 122 -11.91 2.98 2.64
CA ASN A 122 -11.46 3.67 3.85
C ASN A 122 -9.95 3.96 3.86
N VAL A 123 -9.40 4.31 2.70
CA VAL A 123 -7.98 4.63 2.60
C VAL A 123 -7.68 5.94 3.32
N GLN A 124 -6.64 5.92 4.13
CA GLN A 124 -6.19 7.05 4.93
C GLN A 124 -4.66 7.11 4.90
N GLY A 125 -4.13 8.31 4.82
CA GLY A 125 -2.69 8.54 4.89
C GLY A 125 -2.33 9.45 6.06
N LEU A 126 -1.21 9.16 6.71
CA LEU A 126 -0.67 9.92 7.82
C LEU A 126 0.84 10.09 7.67
N VAL A 127 1.31 11.29 7.85
CA VAL A 127 2.74 11.60 7.93
C VAL A 127 3.10 12.00 9.34
N GLN A 128 4.14 11.39 9.89
CA GLN A 128 4.72 11.75 11.18
C GLN A 128 6.19 12.08 11.00
N VAL A 129 6.59 13.25 11.48
CA VAL A 129 7.98 13.67 11.53
C VAL A 129 8.32 13.90 13.00
N THR A 130 9.27 13.15 13.51
CA THR A 130 9.74 13.28 14.89
C THR A 130 11.22 13.58 14.89
N ASN A 131 11.71 14.21 15.95
CA ASN A 131 13.14 14.38 16.10
C ASN A 131 13.81 13.02 16.16
N GLY A 132 14.88 12.91 15.41
CA GLY A 132 15.56 11.65 15.25
C GLY A 132 16.16 11.16 16.54
N VAL A 133 16.43 9.87 16.49
CA VAL A 133 17.03 8.97 17.48
C VAL A 133 17.66 9.69 18.67
N PRO A 134 17.24 9.37 19.91
CA PRO A 134 17.78 9.97 21.13
C PRO A 134 19.30 9.90 21.28
N ALA A 135 19.95 9.05 20.47
CA ALA A 135 21.39 8.80 20.56
C ALA A 135 22.27 9.92 20.01
N ASN A 136 21.75 10.84 19.18
CA ASN A 136 22.60 11.92 18.64
C ASN A 136 21.77 13.17 18.22
N PRO A 137 21.33 13.97 19.18
CA PRO A 137 20.54 15.18 18.91
C PRO A 137 21.31 16.26 18.15
N SER A 138 22.64 16.17 18.14
CA SER A 138 23.52 17.17 17.49
C SER A 138 23.53 17.11 15.96
N LEU A 139 23.01 16.07 15.35
CA LEU A 139 23.01 15.89 13.88
C LEU A 139 21.76 16.43 13.20
N GLY A 140 20.81 17.00 13.92
CA GLY A 140 19.55 17.47 13.33
C GLY A 140 18.75 16.37 12.61
N ALA A 141 19.04 15.11 12.90
CA ALA A 141 18.38 13.98 12.28
C ALA A 141 16.89 13.93 12.66
N ARG A 142 16.03 13.71 11.68
CA ARG A 142 14.59 13.58 11.87
C ARG A 142 14.13 12.21 11.39
N GLN A 143 13.28 11.58 12.16
CA GLN A 143 12.61 10.36 11.74
C GLN A 143 11.33 10.73 10.98
N LEU A 144 11.23 10.26 9.76
CA LEU A 144 10.06 10.41 8.92
C LEU A 144 9.34 9.06 8.85
N VAL A 145 8.05 9.07 9.12
CA VAL A 145 7.16 7.94 8.97
C VAL A 145 6.00 8.35 8.08
N VAL A 146 5.79 7.59 7.02
CA VAL A 146 4.61 7.69 6.17
C VAL A 146 3.81 6.41 6.34
N GLU A 147 2.58 6.53 6.76
CA GLU A 147 1.68 5.43 7.00
C GLU A 147 0.44 5.58 6.12
N VAL A 148 0.07 4.50 5.44
CA VAL A 148 -1.18 4.43 4.67
C VAL A 148 -1.96 3.22 5.13
N GLN A 149 -3.20 3.45 5.52
CA GLN A 149 -4.13 2.44 5.99
C GLN A 149 -5.30 2.31 5.03
N TRP A 150 -5.82 1.10 4.88
CA TRP A 150 -7.02 0.80 4.08
C TRP A 150 -7.70 -0.46 4.59
N ASN A 151 -8.96 -0.64 4.24
CA ASN A 151 -9.67 -1.87 4.49
C ASN A 151 -9.55 -2.82 3.29
N ASP A 152 -9.21 -4.09 3.54
CA ASP A 152 -9.25 -5.10 2.47
C ASP A 152 -10.69 -5.32 1.97
N ARG A 153 -10.82 -5.88 0.77
CA ARG A 153 -12.11 -6.14 0.12
C ARG A 153 -12.77 -7.45 0.59
N GLY A 154 -12.13 -8.17 1.51
CA GLY A 154 -12.62 -9.44 2.03
C GLY A 154 -13.84 -9.29 2.94
N ALA A 155 -14.51 -10.38 3.21
CA ALA A 155 -15.73 -10.44 4.04
C ALA A 155 -15.57 -9.93 5.48
N GLY A 156 -14.36 -9.62 5.93
CA GLY A 156 -14.07 -9.09 7.26
C GLY A 156 -13.59 -7.64 7.27
N GLN A 157 -13.45 -6.99 6.12
CA GLN A 157 -12.94 -5.61 5.99
C GLN A 157 -11.79 -5.30 6.96
N ARG A 158 -10.77 -6.16 6.96
CA ARG A 158 -9.64 -6.03 7.88
C ARG A 158 -8.83 -4.79 7.54
N LEU A 159 -8.50 -4.02 8.57
CA LEU A 159 -7.59 -2.90 8.44
C LEU A 159 -6.20 -3.40 8.06
N ARG A 160 -5.67 -2.88 6.97
CA ARG A 160 -4.31 -3.11 6.48
C ARG A 160 -3.52 -1.82 6.61
N THR A 161 -2.24 -1.94 6.85
CA THR A 161 -1.36 -0.79 7.01
C THR A 161 -0.05 -1.04 6.30
N VAL A 162 0.40 -0.06 5.53
CA VAL A 162 1.78 0.05 5.05
C VAL A 162 2.42 1.21 5.79
N ARG A 163 3.58 0.96 6.37
CA ARG A 163 4.36 1.97 7.08
C ARG A 163 5.77 2.00 6.52
N LEU A 164 6.14 3.13 5.95
CA LEU A 164 7.50 3.41 5.49
C LEU A 164 8.16 4.35 6.49
N GLN A 165 9.42 4.08 6.78
CA GLN A 165 10.19 4.84 7.76
C GLN A 165 11.59 5.12 7.23
N THR A 166 12.05 6.35 7.40
CA THR A 166 13.42 6.75 7.06
C THR A 166 13.92 7.80 8.02
N THR A 167 15.22 8.02 8.02
CA THR A 167 15.85 9.11 8.79
C THR A 167 16.35 10.16 7.82
N LEU A 168 15.95 11.40 8.03
CA LEU A 168 16.40 12.57 7.28
C LEU A 168 17.46 13.28 8.09
N VAL A 169 18.56 13.64 7.44
CA VAL A 169 19.57 14.54 8.00
C VAL A 169 19.43 15.88 7.28
N ALA A 170 19.24 16.95 8.03
CA ALA A 170 19.26 18.29 7.47
C ALA A 170 20.72 18.63 7.10
N GLU A 171 20.94 19.04 5.86
CA GLU A 171 22.19 19.66 5.42
C GLU A 171 22.21 21.12 5.75
#